data_88ac446e49edd9c68caa6f65c6cd7bd4
#
_entry.id   88ac446e49edd9c68caa6f65c6cd7bd4
#
_cell.length_a   1.000
_cell.length_b   1.000
_cell.length_c   1.000
_cell.angle_alpha   90.00
_cell.angle_beta   90.00
_cell.angle_gamma   90.00
#
_symmetry.space_group_name_H-M   'P 1'
#
loop_
_entity.id
_entity.type
_entity.pdbx_description
1 polymer ?
#
loop_
_entity_poly.entity_id
_entity_poly.type
_entity_poly.pdbx_seq_one_letter_code
_entity_poly.pdbx_strand_id
1 'polypeptide(L)'
;MATIEDNYEPFTLSSKPIDYIIVLGGWHTENAALPATSQLNNDSLQRLVETLRIYKIHPEARIITSGHHKSDTVSNAEKMKQSLVLLGIPEYKIITENFPKDTEEEAELISPRVQGSTVILITNADHMPRAMKYFQAQGIQPIAAPTGFWVKNTDSVKGWNYYLPKSKKLQQTTRAWYESLGRLVQWFKTIFN
;
A
#
# COMPACT_ATOMS: atom_id res chain seq x y z
N MET A 1 -0.67 7.02 16.50
CA MET A 1 -1.22 6.46 15.25
C MET A 1 -1.99 7.51 14.47
N ALA A 2 -3.01 8.16 14.99
CA ALA A 2 -3.74 9.23 14.28
C ALA A 2 -2.81 10.25 13.61
N THR A 3 -1.88 10.83 14.34
CA THR A 3 -0.89 11.80 13.82
C THR A 3 -0.02 11.28 12.65
N ILE A 4 0.02 9.97 12.44
CA ILE A 4 0.73 9.36 11.31
C ILE A 4 -0.21 9.21 10.12
N GLU A 5 -1.45 8.80 10.38
CA GLU A 5 -2.46 8.51 9.36
C GLU A 5 -3.10 9.78 8.78
N ASP A 6 -3.17 10.85 9.57
CA ASP A 6 -3.80 12.12 9.19
C ASP A 6 -2.93 12.97 8.22
N ASN A 7 -1.78 12.46 7.79
CA ASN A 7 -0.91 13.19 6.85
C ASN A 7 -1.44 13.21 5.41
N TYR A 8 -2.31 12.28 5.05
CA TYR A 8 -2.88 12.16 3.71
C TYR A 8 -4.36 11.82 3.78
N GLU A 9 -5.16 12.60 3.07
CA GLU A 9 -6.60 12.37 2.97
C GLU A 9 -6.91 11.12 2.12
N PRO A 10 -8.01 10.42 2.41
CA PRO A 10 -8.50 9.36 1.54
C PRO A 10 -8.71 9.86 0.10
N PHE A 11 -8.26 9.09 -0.87
CA PHE A 11 -8.45 9.44 -2.28
C PHE A 11 -9.95 9.42 -2.64
N THR A 12 -10.44 10.52 -3.20
CA THR A 12 -11.83 10.65 -3.66
C THR A 12 -11.92 10.67 -5.18
N LEU A 13 -11.33 11.68 -5.82
CA LEU A 13 -11.36 11.87 -7.27
C LEU A 13 -10.12 12.67 -7.70
N SER A 14 -9.65 12.44 -8.92
CA SER A 14 -8.64 13.26 -9.59
C SER A 14 -9.27 13.98 -10.78
N SER A 15 -8.96 15.26 -10.95
CA SER A 15 -9.30 16.02 -12.14
C SER A 15 -8.41 15.70 -13.34
N LYS A 16 -7.27 15.06 -13.11
CA LYS A 16 -6.32 14.65 -14.16
C LYS A 16 -6.56 13.20 -14.54
N PRO A 17 -6.36 12.83 -15.81
CA PRO A 17 -6.28 11.43 -16.20
C PRO A 17 -5.21 10.70 -15.40
N ILE A 18 -5.47 9.47 -15.03
CA ILE A 18 -4.53 8.62 -14.27
C ILE A 18 -3.95 7.59 -15.23
N ASP A 19 -2.63 7.58 -15.36
CA ASP A 19 -1.91 6.64 -16.21
C ASP A 19 -1.63 5.32 -15.48
N TYR A 20 -1.23 5.42 -14.19
CA TYR A 20 -0.87 4.26 -13.39
C TYR A 20 -1.46 4.31 -11.97
N ILE A 21 -1.86 3.14 -11.50
CA ILE A 21 -2.22 2.86 -10.11
C ILE A 21 -1.17 1.91 -9.56
N ILE A 22 -0.29 2.39 -8.69
CA ILE A 22 0.73 1.57 -8.01
C ILE A 22 0.15 1.08 -6.70
N VAL A 23 0.19 -0.22 -6.48
CA VAL A 23 -0.18 -0.84 -5.21
C VAL A 23 1.02 -1.56 -4.61
N LEU A 24 1.51 -1.04 -3.48
CA LEU A 24 2.66 -1.61 -2.80
C LEU A 24 2.34 -2.95 -2.15
N GLY A 25 3.32 -3.84 -2.17
CA GLY A 25 3.22 -5.15 -1.57
C GLY A 25 3.05 -5.09 -0.05
N GLY A 26 2.41 -6.09 0.49
CA GLY A 26 2.32 -6.35 1.91
C GLY A 26 2.92 -7.72 2.20
N TRP A 27 2.03 -8.70 2.42
CA TRP A 27 2.42 -10.07 2.72
C TRP A 27 1.35 -11.05 2.23
N HIS A 28 1.76 -12.28 1.92
CA HIS A 28 0.86 -13.40 1.70
C HIS A 28 1.43 -14.69 2.29
N THR A 29 0.61 -15.72 2.37
CA THR A 29 1.02 -17.09 2.73
C THR A 29 0.56 -18.01 1.62
N GLU A 30 1.48 -18.74 1.03
CA GLU A 30 1.16 -19.66 -0.06
C GLU A 30 0.40 -20.90 0.47
N ASN A 31 -0.79 -21.13 -0.05
CA ASN A 31 -1.60 -22.31 0.22
C ASN A 31 -2.45 -22.63 -0.99
N ALA A 32 -2.05 -23.65 -1.77
CA ALA A 32 -2.74 -24.03 -3.00
C ALA A 32 -4.22 -24.46 -2.81
N ALA A 33 -4.63 -24.82 -1.60
CA ALA A 33 -6.01 -25.15 -1.29
C ALA A 33 -6.94 -23.93 -1.12
N LEU A 34 -6.35 -22.71 -1.05
CA LEU A 34 -7.11 -21.48 -0.86
C LEU A 34 -7.11 -20.62 -2.13
N PRO A 35 -8.20 -19.88 -2.42
CA PRO A 35 -8.18 -18.90 -3.50
C PRO A 35 -7.14 -17.80 -3.21
N ALA A 36 -6.59 -17.17 -4.27
CA ALA A 36 -5.53 -16.17 -4.15
C ALA A 36 -5.87 -15.05 -3.16
N THR A 37 -7.11 -14.59 -3.14
CA THR A 37 -7.60 -13.56 -2.21
C THR A 37 -7.50 -13.95 -0.74
N SER A 38 -7.65 -15.23 -0.42
CA SER A 38 -7.56 -15.76 0.95
C SER A 38 -6.12 -16.03 1.40
N GLN A 39 -5.16 -15.99 0.47
CA GLN A 39 -3.74 -16.13 0.76
C GLN A 39 -3.08 -14.78 1.11
N LEU A 40 -3.70 -13.65 0.74
CA LEU A 40 -3.23 -12.31 1.09
C LEU A 40 -3.45 -12.02 2.58
N ASN A 41 -2.50 -11.30 3.19
CA ASN A 41 -2.74 -10.75 4.52
C ASN A 41 -3.74 -9.57 4.45
N ASN A 42 -4.21 -9.12 5.62
CA ASN A 42 -5.20 -8.06 5.71
C ASN A 42 -4.73 -6.74 5.05
N ASP A 43 -3.45 -6.39 5.16
CA ASP A 43 -2.90 -5.17 4.57
C ASP A 43 -2.96 -5.25 3.03
N SER A 44 -2.46 -6.35 2.44
CA SER A 44 -2.52 -6.58 0.99
C SER A 44 -3.96 -6.61 0.48
N LEU A 45 -4.88 -7.26 1.21
CA LEU A 45 -6.27 -7.33 0.82
C LEU A 45 -6.96 -5.94 0.85
N GLN A 46 -6.69 -5.12 1.87
CA GLN A 46 -7.23 -3.75 1.95
C GLN A 46 -6.72 -2.88 0.83
N ARG A 47 -5.41 -2.95 0.50
CA ARG A 47 -4.82 -2.23 -0.65
C ARG A 47 -5.45 -2.67 -1.97
N LEU A 48 -5.72 -3.97 -2.11
CA LEU A 48 -6.34 -4.53 -3.30
C LEU A 48 -7.79 -4.08 -3.47
N VAL A 49 -8.56 -4.00 -2.39
CA VAL A 49 -9.93 -3.44 -2.41
C VAL A 49 -9.91 -1.97 -2.82
N GLU A 50 -8.97 -1.19 -2.30
CA GLU A 50 -8.80 0.22 -2.69
C GLU A 50 -8.37 0.34 -4.15
N THR A 51 -7.46 -0.52 -4.63
CA THR A 51 -7.08 -0.59 -6.05
C THR A 51 -8.30 -0.81 -6.93
N LEU A 52 -9.16 -1.75 -6.57
CA LEU A 52 -10.38 -2.05 -7.32
C LEU A 52 -11.35 -0.84 -7.33
N ARG A 53 -11.50 -0.16 -6.19
CA ARG A 53 -12.33 1.05 -6.08
C ARG A 53 -11.82 2.16 -7.01
N ILE A 54 -10.52 2.42 -7.00
CA ILE A 54 -9.89 3.47 -7.82
C ILE A 54 -9.91 3.09 -9.30
N TYR A 55 -9.64 1.83 -9.64
CA TYR A 55 -9.70 1.36 -11.01
C TYR A 55 -11.10 1.52 -11.63
N LYS A 56 -12.17 1.32 -10.85
CA LYS A 56 -13.54 1.57 -11.33
C LYS A 56 -13.80 3.04 -11.67
N ILE A 57 -13.08 3.96 -11.05
CA ILE A 57 -13.15 5.41 -11.35
C ILE A 57 -12.25 5.75 -12.54
N HIS A 58 -11.11 5.07 -12.68
CA HIS A 58 -10.10 5.31 -13.70
C HIS A 58 -9.78 4.02 -14.50
N PRO A 59 -10.73 3.50 -15.32
CA PRO A 59 -10.58 2.19 -15.96
C PRO A 59 -9.50 2.17 -17.06
N GLU A 60 -9.07 3.33 -17.54
CA GLU A 60 -7.97 3.44 -18.51
C GLU A 60 -6.60 3.29 -17.89
N ALA A 61 -6.46 3.51 -16.58
CA ALA A 61 -5.20 3.35 -15.87
C ALA A 61 -4.67 1.91 -15.94
N ARG A 62 -3.35 1.77 -15.96
CA ARG A 62 -2.68 0.48 -15.77
C ARG A 62 -2.35 0.31 -14.29
N ILE A 63 -2.40 -0.91 -13.80
CA ILE A 63 -2.10 -1.24 -12.39
C ILE A 63 -0.70 -1.83 -12.34
N ILE A 64 0.11 -1.38 -11.36
CA ILE A 64 1.39 -1.99 -11.03
C ILE A 64 1.26 -2.58 -9.63
N THR A 65 1.32 -3.91 -9.53
CA THR A 65 1.43 -4.61 -8.25
C THR A 65 2.89 -4.83 -7.92
N SER A 66 3.30 -4.63 -6.68
CA SER A 66 4.68 -4.72 -6.24
C SER A 66 4.86 -5.66 -5.05
N GLY A 67 6.07 -6.17 -4.87
CA GLY A 67 6.44 -7.01 -3.75
C GLY A 67 7.00 -8.39 -4.14
N HIS A 68 8.11 -8.76 -3.48
CA HIS A 68 8.84 -10.00 -3.78
C HIS A 68 8.26 -11.25 -3.10
N HIS A 69 8.87 -12.36 -3.37
CA HIS A 69 8.71 -13.61 -2.61
C HIS A 69 9.82 -13.72 -1.55
N LYS A 70 9.48 -14.07 -0.32
CA LYS A 70 10.48 -14.29 0.74
C LYS A 70 11.00 -15.73 0.75
N SER A 71 10.09 -16.67 0.80
CA SER A 71 10.32 -18.12 0.81
C SER A 71 9.32 -18.85 -0.07
N ASP A 72 8.35 -18.15 -0.62
CA ASP A 72 7.29 -18.68 -1.46
C ASP A 72 7.74 -18.75 -2.91
N THR A 73 7.12 -19.61 -3.71
CA THR A 73 7.43 -19.75 -5.16
C THR A 73 6.85 -18.61 -5.97
N VAL A 74 5.81 -17.95 -5.45
CA VAL A 74 5.07 -16.86 -6.09
C VAL A 74 5.29 -15.57 -5.32
N SER A 75 5.57 -14.46 -6.02
CA SER A 75 5.74 -13.15 -5.40
C SER A 75 4.42 -12.60 -4.84
N ASN A 76 4.51 -11.65 -3.88
CA ASN A 76 3.33 -10.93 -3.42
C ASN A 76 2.67 -10.14 -4.56
N ALA A 77 3.48 -9.54 -5.45
CA ALA A 77 3.00 -8.85 -6.64
C ALA A 77 2.15 -9.77 -7.54
N GLU A 78 2.64 -10.97 -7.83
CA GLU A 78 1.91 -11.94 -8.65
C GLU A 78 0.65 -12.45 -7.93
N LYS A 79 0.70 -12.67 -6.61
CA LYS A 79 -0.47 -13.08 -5.84
C LYS A 79 -1.55 -12.00 -5.84
N MET A 80 -1.16 -10.72 -5.76
CA MET A 80 -2.07 -9.59 -5.87
C MET A 80 -2.67 -9.48 -7.28
N LYS A 81 -1.86 -9.69 -8.34
CA LYS A 81 -2.35 -9.75 -9.73
C LYS A 81 -3.40 -10.84 -9.89
N GLN A 82 -3.11 -12.08 -9.46
CA GLN A 82 -4.07 -13.18 -9.51
C GLN A 82 -5.39 -12.83 -8.82
N SER A 83 -5.31 -12.18 -7.67
CA SER A 83 -6.48 -11.74 -6.92
C SER A 83 -7.27 -10.66 -7.66
N LEU A 84 -6.61 -9.68 -8.29
CA LEU A 84 -7.26 -8.64 -9.08
C LEU A 84 -7.96 -9.20 -10.32
N VAL A 85 -7.34 -10.17 -10.99
CA VAL A 85 -7.95 -10.88 -12.14
C VAL A 85 -9.19 -11.66 -11.71
N LEU A 86 -9.14 -12.38 -10.58
CA LEU A 86 -10.32 -13.05 -10.00
C LEU A 86 -11.46 -12.07 -9.66
N LEU A 87 -11.12 -10.81 -9.33
CA LEU A 87 -12.08 -9.75 -9.03
C LEU A 87 -12.54 -8.99 -10.29
N GLY A 88 -12.14 -9.43 -11.48
CA GLY A 88 -12.65 -8.94 -12.77
C GLY A 88 -11.82 -7.83 -13.41
N ILE A 89 -10.60 -7.57 -12.95
CA ILE A 89 -9.68 -6.66 -13.66
C ILE A 89 -9.01 -7.45 -14.80
N PRO A 90 -9.01 -6.91 -16.04
CA PRO A 90 -8.35 -7.58 -17.16
C PRO A 90 -6.85 -7.74 -16.92
N GLU A 91 -6.32 -8.93 -17.17
CA GLU A 91 -4.93 -9.27 -16.90
C GLU A 91 -3.94 -8.32 -17.61
N TYR A 92 -4.24 -7.92 -18.86
CA TYR A 92 -3.38 -7.03 -19.65
C TYR A 92 -3.25 -5.60 -19.06
N LYS A 93 -4.13 -5.23 -18.13
CA LYS A 93 -4.05 -3.94 -17.39
C LYS A 93 -3.07 -4.01 -16.22
N ILE A 94 -2.60 -5.21 -15.82
CA ILE A 94 -1.80 -5.40 -14.62
C ILE A 94 -0.36 -5.73 -15.00
N ILE A 95 0.56 -4.99 -14.41
CA ILE A 95 2.01 -5.20 -14.48
C ILE A 95 2.47 -5.66 -13.10
N THR A 96 3.33 -6.66 -13.03
CA THR A 96 3.93 -7.11 -11.76
C THR A 96 5.37 -6.63 -11.64
N GLU A 97 5.74 -6.09 -10.47
CA GLU A 97 7.11 -5.86 -10.06
C GLU A 97 7.47 -6.84 -8.94
N ASN A 98 8.19 -7.90 -9.31
CA ASN A 98 8.34 -9.09 -8.47
C ASN A 98 9.61 -9.08 -7.59
N PHE A 99 10.51 -8.13 -7.80
CA PHE A 99 11.87 -8.19 -7.26
C PHE A 99 12.10 -7.34 -6.01
N PRO A 100 11.39 -6.22 -5.77
CA PRO A 100 11.73 -5.34 -4.67
C PRO A 100 11.47 -5.99 -3.31
N LYS A 101 12.47 -5.93 -2.42
CA LYS A 101 12.44 -6.52 -1.07
C LYS A 101 11.86 -5.57 -0.03
N ASP A 102 11.92 -4.29 -0.31
CA ASP A 102 11.42 -3.22 0.55
C ASP A 102 10.88 -2.04 -0.26
N THR A 103 10.35 -1.04 0.43
CA THR A 103 9.69 0.10 -0.21
C THR A 103 10.64 1.04 -0.94
N GLU A 104 11.91 1.07 -0.56
CA GLU A 104 12.96 1.83 -1.26
C GLU A 104 13.20 1.21 -2.63
N GLU A 105 13.43 -0.10 -2.68
CA GLU A 105 13.57 -0.87 -3.94
C GLU A 105 12.28 -0.83 -4.79
N GLU A 106 11.07 -0.84 -4.18
CA GLU A 106 9.81 -0.65 -4.90
C GLU A 106 9.81 0.69 -5.66
N ALA A 107 10.21 1.77 -4.99
CA ALA A 107 10.29 3.09 -5.63
C ALA A 107 11.35 3.13 -6.73
N GLU A 108 12.53 2.56 -6.49
CA GLU A 108 13.63 2.52 -7.46
C GLU A 108 13.26 1.74 -8.74
N LEU A 109 12.66 0.56 -8.60
CA LEU A 109 12.34 -0.31 -9.74
C LEU A 109 11.12 0.17 -10.54
N ILE A 110 10.13 0.78 -9.86
CA ILE A 110 8.90 1.24 -10.52
C ILE A 110 9.08 2.61 -11.17
N SER A 111 9.84 3.53 -10.54
CA SER A 111 9.93 4.92 -10.97
C SER A 111 10.36 5.13 -12.42
N PRO A 112 11.35 4.40 -12.98
CA PRO A 112 11.73 4.56 -14.38
C PRO A 112 10.59 4.30 -15.37
N ARG A 113 9.66 3.41 -15.02
CA ARG A 113 8.50 3.05 -15.86
C ARG A 113 7.43 4.14 -15.87
N VAL A 114 7.31 4.92 -14.80
CA VAL A 114 6.21 5.86 -14.59
C VAL A 114 6.65 7.33 -14.66
N GLN A 115 7.89 7.60 -15.06
CA GLN A 115 8.40 8.96 -15.25
C GLN A 115 7.51 9.77 -16.20
N GLY A 116 7.15 10.99 -15.80
CA GLY A 116 6.27 11.88 -16.58
C GLY A 116 4.79 11.51 -16.60
N SER A 117 4.40 10.42 -15.93
CA SER A 117 3.02 9.96 -15.85
C SER A 117 2.30 10.46 -14.61
N THR A 118 0.98 10.53 -14.68
CA THR A 118 0.13 10.79 -13.50
C THR A 118 -0.13 9.47 -12.77
N VAL A 119 0.35 9.38 -11.52
CA VAL A 119 0.41 8.14 -10.75
C VAL A 119 -0.38 8.26 -9.46
N ILE A 120 -1.18 7.25 -9.14
CA ILE A 120 -1.75 7.05 -7.81
C ILE A 120 -0.93 5.99 -7.07
N LEU A 121 -0.58 6.26 -5.81
CA LEU A 121 0.13 5.34 -4.93
C LEU A 121 -0.79 4.83 -3.82
N ILE A 122 -0.98 3.52 -3.75
CA ILE A 122 -1.83 2.85 -2.75
C ILE A 122 -0.96 2.10 -1.76
N THR A 123 -1.11 2.43 -0.49
CA THR A 123 -0.56 1.67 0.66
C THR A 123 -1.36 1.98 1.93
N ASN A 124 -0.99 1.37 3.06
CA ASN A 124 -1.65 1.65 4.33
C ASN A 124 -1.41 3.10 4.77
N ALA A 125 -2.38 3.71 5.43
CA ALA A 125 -2.34 5.11 5.86
C ALA A 125 -1.14 5.41 6.77
N ASP A 126 -0.80 4.50 7.68
CA ASP A 126 0.37 4.61 8.56
C ASP A 126 1.71 4.53 7.81
N HIS A 127 1.74 3.81 6.68
CA HIS A 127 2.91 3.64 5.83
C HIS A 127 3.06 4.73 4.75
N MET A 128 1.97 5.39 4.36
CA MET A 128 1.93 6.36 3.27
C MET A 128 3.01 7.45 3.36
N PRO A 129 3.26 8.09 4.53
CA PRO A 129 4.28 9.12 4.61
C PRO A 129 5.70 8.66 4.25
N ARG A 130 6.03 7.40 4.58
CA ARG A 130 7.34 6.82 4.27
C ARG A 130 7.44 6.43 2.80
N ALA A 131 6.39 5.82 2.25
CA ALA A 131 6.33 5.45 0.84
C ALA A 131 6.42 6.68 -0.09
N MET A 132 5.66 7.72 0.20
CA MET A 132 5.69 8.97 -0.58
C MET A 132 7.10 9.56 -0.68
N LYS A 133 7.87 9.57 0.42
CA LYS A 133 9.24 10.08 0.41
C LYS A 133 10.17 9.29 -0.50
N TYR A 134 10.03 7.95 -0.56
CA TYR A 134 10.86 7.14 -1.45
C TYR A 134 10.55 7.43 -2.93
N PHE A 135 9.27 7.51 -3.31
CA PHE A 135 8.89 7.87 -4.68
C PHE A 135 9.32 9.31 -5.04
N GLN A 136 9.19 10.25 -4.10
CA GLN A 136 9.65 11.65 -4.29
C GLN A 136 11.15 11.73 -4.48
N ALA A 137 11.94 10.92 -3.76
CA ALA A 137 13.40 10.84 -3.95
C ALA A 137 13.77 10.33 -5.35
N GLN A 138 12.91 9.54 -6.00
CA GLN A 138 13.06 9.08 -7.38
C GLN A 138 12.47 10.07 -8.42
N GLY A 139 12.09 11.27 -8.01
CA GLY A 139 11.51 12.29 -8.88
C GLY A 139 10.04 12.09 -9.27
N ILE A 140 9.34 11.15 -8.65
CA ILE A 140 7.92 10.92 -8.87
C ILE A 140 7.11 11.68 -7.81
N GLN A 141 6.00 12.30 -8.23
CA GLN A 141 5.06 12.98 -7.33
C GLN A 141 3.70 12.25 -7.38
N PRO A 142 3.56 11.12 -6.68
CA PRO A 142 2.32 10.36 -6.75
C PRO A 142 1.18 11.07 -6.02
N ILE A 143 -0.04 10.82 -6.46
CA ILE A 143 -1.25 11.14 -5.71
C ILE A 143 -1.42 10.05 -4.66
N ALA A 144 -1.47 10.43 -3.38
CA ALA A 144 -1.64 9.48 -2.30
C ALA A 144 -3.05 8.90 -2.26
N ALA A 145 -3.17 7.59 -2.11
CA ALA A 145 -4.42 6.89 -1.85
C ALA A 145 -4.27 5.96 -0.64
N PRO A 146 -4.26 6.52 0.57
CA PRO A 146 -4.11 5.75 1.80
C PRO A 146 -5.31 4.85 2.03
N THR A 147 -5.05 3.64 2.53
CA THR A 147 -6.07 2.69 2.97
C THR A 147 -5.68 2.04 4.31
N GLY A 148 -6.47 1.13 4.82
CA GLY A 148 -6.09 0.38 6.02
C GLY A 148 -5.97 1.21 7.28
N PHE A 149 -6.80 2.24 7.44
CA PHE A 149 -6.79 3.10 8.63
C PHE A 149 -7.02 2.32 9.92
N TRP A 150 -6.12 2.47 10.86
CA TRP A 150 -6.24 1.92 12.21
C TRP A 150 -7.15 2.76 13.10
N VAL A 151 -7.08 4.08 12.94
CA VAL A 151 -7.90 5.04 13.68
C VAL A 151 -9.04 5.48 12.77
N LYS A 152 -10.22 5.01 13.09
CA LYS A 152 -11.46 5.49 12.46
C LYS A 152 -12.08 6.46 13.46
N ASN A 153 -11.98 7.76 13.19
CA ASN A 153 -12.60 8.77 14.03
C ASN A 153 -14.08 8.51 14.08
N THR A 154 -14.55 8.14 15.26
CA THR A 154 -15.96 8.10 15.57
C THR A 154 -16.19 9.09 16.72
N ASP A 155 -17.09 10.03 16.56
CA ASP A 155 -17.53 10.96 17.61
C ASP A 155 -18.30 10.26 18.74
N SER A 156 -18.21 8.95 18.79
CA SER A 156 -18.88 8.12 19.81
C SER A 156 -18.22 8.31 21.17
N VAL A 157 -19.04 8.51 22.18
CA VAL A 157 -18.64 8.51 23.60
C VAL A 157 -17.86 7.23 23.91
N LYS A 158 -16.65 7.39 24.41
CA LYS A 158 -15.78 6.26 24.76
C LYS A 158 -16.31 5.58 26.03
N GLY A 159 -16.99 4.47 25.88
CA GLY A 159 -17.44 3.63 27.01
C GLY A 159 -16.27 2.93 27.72
N TRP A 160 -16.53 2.34 28.89
CA TRP A 160 -15.54 1.60 29.71
C TRP A 160 -14.69 0.62 28.93
N ASN A 161 -15.29 -0.10 27.97
CA ASN A 161 -14.61 -1.07 27.10
C ASN A 161 -13.49 -0.46 26.26
N TYR A 162 -13.43 0.86 26.10
CA TYR A 162 -12.34 1.54 25.39
C TYR A 162 -11.03 1.50 26.17
N TYR A 163 -11.09 1.51 27.47
CA TYR A 163 -9.91 1.58 28.37
C TYR A 163 -9.33 0.20 28.70
N LEU A 164 -10.07 -0.86 28.41
CA LEU A 164 -9.56 -2.22 28.65
C LEU A 164 -8.45 -2.59 27.66
N PRO A 165 -7.44 -3.38 28.10
CA PRO A 165 -6.42 -3.91 27.22
C PRO A 165 -7.05 -4.75 26.09
N LYS A 166 -6.65 -4.49 24.85
CA LYS A 166 -7.12 -5.19 23.65
C LYS A 166 -5.95 -5.48 22.73
N SER A 167 -5.95 -6.66 22.11
CA SER A 167 -4.94 -7.07 21.12
C SER A 167 -4.79 -6.03 19.98
N LYS A 168 -5.91 -5.44 19.54
CA LYS A 168 -5.90 -4.37 18.54
C LYS A 168 -5.10 -3.13 18.98
N LYS A 169 -5.15 -2.75 20.25
CA LYS A 169 -4.38 -1.61 20.79
C LYS A 169 -2.88 -1.92 20.82
N LEU A 170 -2.52 -3.15 21.18
CA LEU A 170 -1.13 -3.60 21.14
C LEU A 170 -0.60 -3.59 19.70
N GLN A 171 -1.36 -4.11 18.74
CA GLN A 171 -1.00 -4.07 17.32
C GLN A 171 -0.81 -2.64 16.80
N GLN A 172 -1.72 -1.71 17.17
CA GLN A 172 -1.59 -0.29 16.82
C GLN A 172 -0.28 0.32 17.37
N THR A 173 0.07 0.01 18.61
CA THR A 173 1.31 0.50 19.23
C THR A 173 2.54 -0.07 18.54
N THR A 174 2.58 -1.37 18.29
CA THR A 174 3.69 -2.03 17.58
C THR A 174 3.87 -1.43 16.18
N ARG A 175 2.76 -1.21 15.46
CA ARG A 175 2.80 -0.61 14.12
C ARG A 175 3.30 0.84 14.16
N ALA A 176 2.83 1.64 15.11
CA ALA A 176 3.30 3.01 15.30
C ALA A 176 4.81 3.09 15.57
N TRP A 177 5.34 2.21 16.40
CA TRP A 177 6.78 2.09 16.63
C TRP A 177 7.54 1.71 15.37
N TYR A 178 7.08 0.69 14.66
CA TYR A 178 7.71 0.24 13.41
C TYR A 178 7.83 1.37 12.38
N GLU A 179 6.72 2.09 12.11
CA GLU A 179 6.73 3.19 11.15
C GLU A 179 7.53 4.41 11.64
N SER A 180 7.55 4.68 12.95
CA SER A 180 8.37 5.75 13.51
C SER A 180 9.86 5.45 13.38
N LEU A 181 10.29 4.23 13.66
CA LEU A 181 11.67 3.80 13.48
C LEU A 181 12.05 3.78 11.99
N GLY A 182 11.18 3.29 11.10
CA GLY A 182 11.42 3.31 9.66
C GLY A 182 11.62 4.73 9.12
N ARG A 183 10.84 5.70 9.59
CA ARG A 183 11.01 7.13 9.23
C ARG A 183 12.29 7.73 9.80
N LEU A 184 12.68 7.33 11.00
CA LEU A 184 13.95 7.76 11.61
C LEU A 184 15.14 7.25 10.77
N VAL A 185 15.15 5.99 10.39
CA VAL A 185 16.19 5.41 9.53
C VAL A 185 16.24 6.13 8.16
N GLN A 186 15.09 6.37 7.55
CA GLN A 186 15.00 7.13 6.29
C GLN A 186 15.58 8.54 6.44
N TRP A 187 15.28 9.24 7.55
CA TRP A 187 15.82 10.57 7.84
C TRP A 187 17.34 10.54 7.99
N PHE A 188 17.90 9.55 8.72
CA PHE A 188 19.35 9.38 8.83
C PHE A 188 20.01 9.16 7.48
N LYS A 189 19.46 8.28 6.63
CA LYS A 189 19.98 8.07 5.27
C LYS A 189 20.02 9.37 4.45
N THR A 190 19.01 10.24 4.58
CA THR A 190 18.94 11.52 3.85
C THR A 190 20.00 12.54 4.31
N ILE A 191 20.50 12.45 5.55
CA ILE A 191 21.51 13.38 6.09
C ILE A 191 22.93 12.92 5.77
N PHE A 192 23.17 11.61 5.69
CA PHE A 192 24.50 11.04 5.57
C PHE A 192 24.83 10.48 4.18
N ASN A 193 23.93 10.59 3.22
CA ASN A 193 24.16 10.40 1.77
C ASN A 193 24.12 11.74 1.05
#